data_b88a6848b24685c5691d0f5fc0148b20
#
_entry.id   b88a6848b24685c5691d0f5fc0148b20
#
_cell.length_a   1.000
_cell.length_b   1.000
_cell.length_c   1.000
_cell.angle_alpha   90.00
_cell.angle_beta   90.00
_cell.angle_gamma   90.00
#
_symmetry.space_group_name_H-M   'P 1'
#
loop_
_entity.id
_entity.type
_entity.pdbx_description
1 polymer ?
#
loop_
_entity_poly.entity_id
_entity_poly.type
_entity_poly.pdbx_seq_one_letter_code
_entity_poly.pdbx_strand_id
1 'polypeptide(L)'
;MKKFISLIFATVVALGLSSCSKTDANLEKISGEWYWSSTEAGVDMEVYVAFHTDATFDLYQKLGEGAFRHYTGTYTFDGVTLKGVYSDKTLWAHEYTVTLSGDSLTMTYVGEDVSITYVKKTIPFTVRHHNTEPLKSAADDFVPFL
;
A
#
# COMPACT_ATOMS: atom_id res chain seq x y z
N MET A 1 -70.23 2.82 -30.24
CA MET A 1 -69.23 3.50 -29.41
C MET A 1 -68.31 2.47 -28.83
N LYS A 2 -67.12 2.34 -29.37
CA LYS A 2 -66.12 1.41 -28.88
C LYS A 2 -65.09 2.15 -28.06
N LYS A 3 -65.02 1.88 -26.75
CA LYS A 3 -64.05 2.44 -25.84
C LYS A 3 -62.80 1.58 -25.92
N PHE A 4 -61.70 2.13 -26.45
CA PHE A 4 -60.42 1.50 -26.39
C PHE A 4 -59.77 1.84 -25.05
N ILE A 5 -59.60 0.83 -24.22
CA ILE A 5 -58.82 0.91 -22.99
C ILE A 5 -57.36 0.66 -23.39
N SER A 6 -56.57 1.73 -23.40
CA SER A 6 -55.13 1.64 -23.59
C SER A 6 -54.47 1.15 -22.31
N LEU A 7 -53.97 -0.06 -22.31
CA LEU A 7 -53.22 -0.65 -21.20
C LEU A 7 -51.76 -0.19 -21.35
N ILE A 8 -51.36 0.78 -20.54
CA ILE A 8 -49.99 1.22 -20.46
C ILE A 8 -49.22 0.21 -19.59
N PHE A 9 -48.44 -0.62 -20.22
CA PHE A 9 -47.42 -1.45 -19.53
C PHE A 9 -46.27 -0.55 -19.12
N ALA A 10 -46.22 -0.20 -17.85
CA ALA A 10 -45.04 0.40 -17.24
C ALA A 10 -44.01 -0.72 -17.02
N THR A 11 -43.08 -0.85 -17.93
CA THR A 11 -41.86 -1.65 -17.73
C THR A 11 -40.99 -0.95 -16.73
N VAL A 12 -40.98 -1.41 -15.49
CA VAL A 12 -40.00 -1.03 -14.50
C VAL A 12 -38.69 -1.71 -14.89
N VAL A 13 -37.81 -0.97 -15.55
CA VAL A 13 -36.41 -1.39 -15.72
C VAL A 13 -35.74 -1.23 -14.37
N ALA A 14 -35.64 -2.30 -13.61
CA ALA A 14 -34.79 -2.39 -12.47
C ALA A 14 -33.34 -2.31 -12.98
N LEU A 15 -32.77 -1.10 -12.97
CA LEU A 15 -31.33 -0.92 -13.11
C LEU A 15 -30.70 -1.53 -11.87
N GLY A 16 -30.31 -2.80 -12.00
CA GLY A 16 -29.43 -3.45 -11.06
C GLY A 16 -28.12 -2.67 -11.00
N LEU A 17 -27.97 -1.86 -9.98
CA LEU A 17 -26.68 -1.31 -9.60
C LEU A 17 -25.83 -2.48 -9.08
N SER A 18 -25.26 -3.26 -9.99
CA SER A 18 -24.15 -4.11 -9.62
C SER A 18 -22.97 -3.19 -9.34
N SER A 19 -22.87 -2.74 -8.11
CA SER A 19 -21.65 -2.14 -7.59
C SER A 19 -20.61 -3.27 -7.46
N CYS A 20 -20.07 -3.72 -8.59
CA CYS A 20 -18.76 -4.34 -8.58
C CYS A 20 -17.79 -3.23 -8.18
N SER A 21 -17.30 -3.24 -6.95
CA SER A 21 -16.09 -2.51 -6.60
C SER A 21 -14.98 -3.13 -7.45
N LYS A 22 -14.69 -2.51 -8.59
CA LYS A 22 -13.51 -2.87 -9.38
C LYS A 22 -12.33 -2.50 -8.50
N THR A 23 -11.68 -3.50 -7.92
CA THR A 23 -10.35 -3.33 -7.34
C THR A 23 -9.48 -2.72 -8.43
N ASP A 24 -8.77 -1.66 -8.12
CA ASP A 24 -7.90 -1.01 -9.09
C ASP A 24 -6.82 -2.03 -9.50
N ALA A 25 -6.77 -2.38 -10.79
CA ALA A 25 -5.83 -3.36 -11.31
C ALA A 25 -4.36 -2.96 -11.09
N ASN A 26 -4.08 -1.68 -10.90
CA ASN A 26 -2.74 -1.22 -10.54
C ASN A 26 -2.43 -1.53 -9.08
N LEU A 27 -3.39 -1.35 -8.17
CA LEU A 27 -3.19 -1.71 -6.77
C LEU A 27 -2.97 -3.21 -6.60
N GLU A 28 -3.67 -4.05 -7.36
CA GLU A 28 -3.47 -5.50 -7.35
C GLU A 28 -2.03 -5.90 -7.73
N LYS A 29 -1.40 -5.19 -8.66
CA LYS A 29 -0.05 -5.50 -9.12
C LYS A 29 1.01 -5.42 -8.02
N ILE A 30 0.93 -4.40 -7.16
CA ILE A 30 1.89 -4.20 -6.07
C ILE A 30 1.43 -4.76 -4.73
N SER A 31 0.15 -5.17 -4.64
CA SER A 31 -0.40 -5.74 -3.41
C SER A 31 0.38 -6.97 -2.96
N GLY A 32 0.60 -7.04 -1.67
CA GLY A 32 1.36 -8.11 -1.05
C GLY A 32 2.30 -7.60 0.02
N GLU A 33 3.12 -8.51 0.50
CA GLU A 33 4.07 -8.27 1.56
C GLU A 33 5.49 -8.35 1.02
N TRP A 34 6.27 -7.32 1.30
CA TRP A 34 7.59 -7.10 0.71
C TRP A 34 8.61 -6.87 1.81
N TYR A 35 9.83 -7.34 1.61
CA TYR A 35 10.92 -7.27 2.56
C TYR A 35 12.20 -6.73 1.93
N TRP A 36 12.88 -5.90 2.69
CA TRP A 36 14.22 -5.43 2.37
C TRP A 36 15.07 -5.37 3.63
N SER A 37 16.36 -5.63 3.48
CA SER A 37 17.33 -5.44 4.56
C SER A 37 18.66 -4.97 4.01
N SER A 38 19.38 -4.22 4.82
CA SER A 38 20.75 -3.78 4.56
C SER A 38 21.52 -3.67 5.86
N THR A 39 22.84 -3.70 5.76
CA THR A 39 23.74 -3.40 6.88
C THR A 39 24.65 -2.27 6.45
N GLU A 40 24.50 -1.12 7.07
CA GLU A 40 25.34 0.06 6.80
C GLU A 40 26.06 0.49 8.07
N ALA A 41 27.38 0.70 7.97
CA ALA A 41 28.22 1.11 9.10
C ALA A 41 28.06 0.23 10.36
N GLY A 42 27.77 -1.07 10.18
CA GLY A 42 27.56 -2.02 11.28
C GLY A 42 26.16 -1.96 11.92
N VAL A 43 25.24 -1.20 11.34
CA VAL A 43 23.84 -1.12 11.78
C VAL A 43 22.98 -1.90 10.80
N ASP A 44 22.27 -2.91 11.29
CA ASP A 44 21.29 -3.67 10.50
C ASP A 44 19.99 -2.88 10.36
N MET A 45 19.46 -2.85 9.15
CA MET A 45 18.18 -2.25 8.84
C MET A 45 17.28 -3.33 8.23
N GLU A 46 16.08 -3.46 8.77
CA GLU A 46 15.06 -4.37 8.25
C GLU A 46 13.76 -3.62 8.02
N VAL A 47 13.18 -3.81 6.85
CA VAL A 47 11.92 -3.18 6.46
C VAL A 47 10.97 -4.22 5.87
N TYR A 48 9.77 -4.27 6.40
CA TYR A 48 8.63 -4.95 5.77
C TYR A 48 7.61 -3.90 5.37
N VAL A 49 7.06 -4.01 4.19
CA VAL A 49 5.93 -3.21 3.75
C VAL A 49 4.84 -4.12 3.19
N ALA A 50 3.60 -3.90 3.61
CA ALA A 50 2.42 -4.52 3.04
C ALA A 50 1.61 -3.47 2.29
N PHE A 51 1.37 -3.68 1.01
CA PHE A 51 0.44 -2.90 0.21
C PHE A 51 -0.86 -3.66 0.07
N HIS A 52 -1.97 -3.02 0.42
CA HIS A 52 -3.31 -3.61 0.38
C HIS A 52 -4.10 -3.13 -0.83
N THR A 53 -5.02 -3.94 -1.30
CA THR A 53 -5.87 -3.62 -2.48
C THR A 53 -6.88 -2.50 -2.23
N ASP A 54 -7.06 -2.09 -0.98
CA ASP A 54 -7.88 -0.96 -0.56
C ASP A 54 -7.10 0.38 -0.49
N ALA A 55 -5.88 0.41 -1.07
CA ALA A 55 -4.98 1.55 -1.05
C ALA A 55 -4.44 1.94 0.33
N THR A 56 -4.44 1.02 1.29
CA THR A 56 -3.76 1.18 2.57
C THR A 56 -2.42 0.45 2.58
N PHE A 57 -1.51 0.87 3.46
CA PHE A 57 -0.24 0.19 3.68
C PHE A 57 0.10 0.05 5.15
N ASP A 58 0.90 -0.97 5.45
CA ASP A 58 1.59 -1.14 6.72
C ASP A 58 3.09 -1.15 6.48
N LEU A 59 3.83 -0.39 7.25
CA LEU A 59 5.29 -0.34 7.23
C LEU A 59 5.82 -0.75 8.60
N TYR A 60 6.66 -1.78 8.62
CA TYR A 60 7.39 -2.21 9.80
C TYR A 60 8.86 -2.02 9.55
N GLN A 61 9.52 -1.19 10.33
CA GLN A 61 10.96 -0.94 10.19
C GLN A 61 11.69 -1.09 11.52
N LYS A 62 12.88 -1.65 11.44
CA LYS A 62 13.79 -1.82 12.57
C LYS A 62 15.17 -1.33 12.17
N LEU A 63 15.80 -0.59 13.07
CA LEU A 63 17.15 -0.11 12.92
C LEU A 63 18.01 -0.63 14.09
N GLY A 64 19.01 -1.43 13.79
CA GLY A 64 19.83 -2.09 14.78
C GLY A 64 19.06 -3.12 15.59
N GLU A 65 19.39 -3.23 16.88
CA GLU A 65 18.68 -4.08 17.82
C GLU A 65 17.46 -3.37 18.39
N GLY A 66 16.38 -4.09 18.62
CA GLY A 66 15.15 -3.53 19.21
C GLY A 66 13.88 -4.04 18.55
N ALA A 67 12.77 -3.37 18.83
CA ALA A 67 11.48 -3.68 18.25
C ALA A 67 11.28 -2.99 16.90
N PHE A 68 10.45 -3.59 16.06
CA PHE A 68 9.97 -2.93 14.85
C PHE A 68 9.08 -1.75 15.22
N ARG A 69 9.20 -0.66 14.48
CA ARG A 69 8.25 0.45 14.49
C ARG A 69 7.23 0.23 13.41
N HIS A 70 5.97 0.40 13.73
CA HIS A 70 4.86 0.20 12.83
C HIS A 70 4.24 1.55 12.43
N TYR A 71 4.12 1.77 11.13
CA TYR A 71 3.46 2.92 10.53
C TYR A 71 2.37 2.43 9.59
N THR A 72 1.32 3.21 9.45
CA THR A 72 0.23 2.95 8.52
C THR A 72 -0.12 4.20 7.74
N GLY A 73 -0.88 4.02 6.68
CA GLY A 73 -1.40 5.14 5.90
C GLY A 73 -2.08 4.67 4.62
N THR A 74 -2.15 5.55 3.67
CA THR A 74 -2.72 5.31 2.34
C THR A 74 -1.72 5.61 1.25
N TYR A 75 -1.87 4.95 0.11
CA TYR A 75 -1.00 5.14 -1.03
C TYR A 75 -1.80 5.27 -2.33
N THR A 76 -1.17 5.80 -3.35
CA THR A 76 -1.66 5.79 -4.73
C THR A 76 -0.62 5.19 -5.64
N PHE A 77 -1.06 4.40 -6.61
CA PHE A 77 -0.21 3.81 -7.63
C PHE A 77 -0.94 3.80 -8.97
N ASP A 78 -0.40 4.51 -9.94
CA ASP A 78 -0.97 4.65 -11.28
C ASP A 78 -0.48 3.59 -12.29
N GLY A 79 0.34 2.65 -11.82
CA GLY A 79 1.01 1.64 -12.64
C GLY A 79 2.49 1.96 -12.91
N VAL A 80 2.94 3.16 -12.59
CA VAL A 80 4.32 3.63 -12.72
C VAL A 80 4.80 4.32 -11.46
N THR A 81 4.04 5.31 -10.99
CA THR A 81 4.41 6.14 -9.83
C THR A 81 3.64 5.73 -8.60
N LEU A 82 4.38 5.53 -7.53
CA LEU A 82 3.89 5.19 -6.19
C LEU A 82 4.22 6.33 -5.22
N LYS A 83 3.24 6.75 -4.45
CA LYS A 83 3.37 7.75 -3.39
C LYS A 83 2.34 7.52 -2.29
N GLY A 84 2.62 8.02 -1.10
CA GLY A 84 1.75 7.77 0.03
C GLY A 84 1.73 8.88 1.07
N VAL A 85 0.80 8.68 2.01
CA VAL A 85 0.55 9.58 3.14
C VAL A 85 0.41 8.72 4.39
N TYR A 86 1.15 9.05 5.44
CA TYR A 86 1.00 8.39 6.73
C TYR A 86 -0.33 8.75 7.41
N SER A 87 -0.74 7.96 8.38
CA SER A 87 -2.01 8.15 9.10
C SER A 87 -2.10 9.50 9.84
N ASP A 88 -0.96 10.11 10.20
CA ASP A 88 -0.86 11.45 10.79
C ASP A 88 -0.89 12.60 9.76
N LYS A 89 -1.09 12.29 8.46
CA LYS A 89 -1.10 13.20 7.32
C LYS A 89 0.27 13.66 6.83
N THR A 90 1.36 13.14 7.37
CA THR A 90 2.69 13.37 6.82
C THR A 90 2.84 12.64 5.49
N LEU A 91 3.37 13.32 4.48
CA LEU A 91 3.68 12.69 3.18
C LEU A 91 4.91 11.77 3.32
N TRP A 92 5.00 10.75 2.47
CA TRP A 92 6.25 10.04 2.28
C TRP A 92 7.36 11.00 1.86
N ALA A 93 8.60 10.68 2.25
CA ALA A 93 9.75 11.52 1.93
C ALA A 93 10.01 11.61 0.41
N HIS A 94 9.66 10.56 -0.32
CA HIS A 94 9.87 10.45 -1.77
C HIS A 94 8.63 9.93 -2.49
N GLU A 95 8.52 10.27 -3.77
CA GLU A 95 7.72 9.53 -4.74
C GLU A 95 8.62 8.49 -5.42
N TYR A 96 8.07 7.38 -5.85
CA TYR A 96 8.83 6.27 -6.40
C TYR A 96 8.33 5.88 -7.79
N THR A 97 9.25 5.62 -8.71
CA THR A 97 8.95 4.83 -9.89
C THR A 97 9.09 3.36 -9.54
N VAL A 98 8.08 2.55 -9.88
CA VAL A 98 8.00 1.13 -9.49
C VAL A 98 8.22 0.22 -10.68
N THR A 99 9.06 -0.78 -10.52
CA THR A 99 9.24 -1.89 -11.45
C THR A 99 9.03 -3.22 -10.72
N LEU A 100 8.18 -4.06 -11.28
CA LEU A 100 7.92 -5.42 -10.78
C LEU A 100 8.58 -6.44 -11.70
N SER A 101 9.28 -7.41 -11.12
CA SER A 101 9.88 -8.52 -11.84
C SER A 101 9.81 -9.79 -10.98
N GLY A 102 8.87 -10.70 -11.30
CA GLY A 102 8.61 -11.89 -10.48
C GLY A 102 8.29 -11.50 -9.03
N ASP A 103 9.07 -12.00 -8.09
CA ASP A 103 8.93 -11.74 -6.66
C ASP A 103 9.76 -10.53 -6.18
N SER A 104 10.15 -9.64 -7.09
CA SER A 104 10.93 -8.43 -6.79
C SER A 104 10.14 -7.18 -7.12
N LEU A 105 10.15 -6.23 -6.18
CA LEU A 105 9.59 -4.89 -6.30
C LEU A 105 10.74 -3.89 -6.18
N THR A 106 11.09 -3.22 -7.27
CA THR A 106 12.09 -2.15 -7.26
C THR A 106 11.40 -0.80 -7.21
N MET A 107 11.78 0.00 -6.21
CA MET A 107 11.30 1.35 -6.00
C MET A 107 12.48 2.31 -6.21
N THR A 108 12.38 3.16 -7.22
CA THR A 108 13.39 4.16 -7.58
C THR A 108 12.89 5.55 -7.21
N TYR A 109 13.68 6.35 -6.52
CA TYR A 109 13.32 7.73 -6.16
C TYR A 109 13.11 8.57 -7.42
N VAL A 110 11.98 9.25 -7.51
CA VAL A 110 11.69 10.12 -8.67
C VAL A 110 12.68 11.28 -8.69
N GLY A 111 13.39 11.41 -9.81
CA GLY A 111 14.39 12.46 -9.99
C GLY A 111 15.78 12.14 -9.45
N GLU A 112 16.00 10.94 -8.92
CA GLU A 112 17.28 10.49 -8.38
C GLU A 112 17.64 9.10 -8.93
N ASP A 113 18.93 8.76 -8.94
CA ASP A 113 19.43 7.44 -9.31
C ASP A 113 19.63 6.55 -8.07
N VAL A 114 18.59 6.49 -7.23
CA VAL A 114 18.55 5.69 -6.01
C VAL A 114 17.41 4.70 -6.10
N SER A 115 17.74 3.42 -5.99
CA SER A 115 16.75 2.34 -6.08
C SER A 115 16.89 1.39 -4.90
N ILE A 116 15.75 0.89 -4.44
CA ILE A 116 15.64 -0.11 -3.40
C ILE A 116 14.84 -1.27 -3.95
N THR A 117 15.38 -2.48 -3.85
CA THR A 117 14.69 -3.69 -4.32
C THR A 117 14.23 -4.51 -3.13
N TYR A 118 12.93 -4.65 -3.02
CA TYR A 118 12.26 -5.52 -2.07
C TYR A 118 12.03 -6.90 -2.69
N VAL A 119 12.01 -7.92 -1.86
CA VAL A 119 11.60 -9.28 -2.25
C VAL A 119 10.27 -9.63 -1.60
N LYS A 120 9.46 -10.40 -2.30
CA LYS A 120 8.19 -10.88 -1.76
C LYS A 120 8.44 -11.81 -0.58
N LYS A 121 7.90 -11.47 0.59
CA LYS A 121 8.11 -12.22 1.82
C LYS A 121 7.02 -11.91 2.84
N THR A 122 6.38 -12.94 3.34
CA THR A 122 5.35 -12.82 4.39
C THR A 122 5.93 -12.17 5.63
N ILE A 123 5.22 -11.19 6.17
CA ILE A 123 5.57 -10.52 7.42
C ILE A 123 5.35 -11.51 8.57
N PRO A 124 6.39 -11.85 9.35
CA PRO A 124 6.26 -12.78 10.45
C PRO A 124 5.24 -12.32 11.50
N PHE A 125 4.53 -13.28 12.09
CA PHE A 125 3.59 -12.99 13.17
C PHE A 125 4.25 -12.23 14.33
N THR A 126 5.49 -12.56 14.64
CA THR A 126 6.28 -11.90 15.69
C THR A 126 6.57 -10.43 15.39
N VAL A 127 6.76 -10.06 14.11
CA VAL A 127 6.91 -8.66 13.70
C VAL A 127 5.61 -7.91 13.92
N ARG A 128 4.47 -8.51 13.58
CA ARG A 128 3.16 -7.86 13.72
C ARG A 128 2.68 -7.70 15.17
N HIS A 129 3.06 -8.59 16.06
CA HIS A 129 2.40 -8.70 17.37
C HIS A 129 3.32 -8.68 18.59
N HIS A 130 4.58 -9.09 18.47
CA HIS A 130 5.45 -9.26 19.64
C HIS A 130 6.66 -8.33 19.65
N ASN A 131 7.19 -7.98 18.49
CA ASN A 131 8.38 -7.15 18.34
C ASN A 131 8.05 -5.80 17.72
N THR A 132 6.81 -5.33 17.90
CA THR A 132 6.33 -4.08 17.32
C THR A 132 5.97 -3.12 18.45
N GLU A 133 6.58 -1.95 18.45
CA GLU A 133 6.15 -0.85 19.31
C GLU A 133 4.81 -0.29 18.79
N PRO A 134 4.00 0.35 19.66
CA PRO A 134 2.76 0.99 19.26
C PRO A 134 2.97 1.93 18.07
N LEU A 135 1.92 2.10 17.27
CA LEU A 135 1.87 3.08 16.18
C LEU A 135 2.36 4.43 16.70
N LYS A 136 3.45 4.91 16.12
CA LYS A 136 3.99 6.23 16.41
C LYS A 136 3.68 7.14 15.24
N SER A 137 3.54 8.43 15.53
CA SER A 137 3.47 9.45 14.50
C SER A 137 4.77 9.49 13.70
N ALA A 138 4.69 9.75 12.40
CA ALA A 138 5.86 10.02 11.57
C ALA A 138 6.64 11.27 12.02
N ALA A 139 6.06 12.10 12.91
CA ALA A 139 6.71 13.26 13.49
C ALA A 139 7.63 12.94 14.68
N ASP A 140 7.72 11.68 15.13
CA ASP A 140 8.70 11.25 16.13
C ASP A 140 10.13 11.35 15.56
N ASP A 141 11.14 11.42 16.43
CA ASP A 141 12.57 11.59 16.07
C ASP A 141 13.14 10.48 15.15
N PHE A 142 12.36 9.47 14.83
CA PHE A 142 12.72 8.38 13.96
C PHE A 142 12.00 8.54 12.61
N VAL A 143 12.75 8.85 11.58
CA VAL A 143 12.21 9.06 10.22
C VAL A 143 11.72 7.74 9.62
N PRO A 144 10.45 7.64 9.20
CA PRO A 144 9.97 6.48 8.46
C PRO A 144 10.74 6.31 7.14
N PHE A 145 10.85 5.06 6.71
CA PHE A 145 11.69 4.70 5.56
C PHE A 145 11.08 5.09 4.19
N LEU A 146 9.76 5.22 4.08
CA LEU A 146 9.05 5.64 2.86
C LEU A 146 8.87 7.14 2.78
#